data_63a6212ca9ccd9398829cdbbbdce12d9
#
_entry.id   63a6212ca9ccd9398829cdbbbdce12d9
#
_cell.length_a   1.000
_cell.length_b   1.000
_cell.length_c   1.000
_cell.angle_alpha   90.00
_cell.angle_beta   90.00
_cell.angle_gamma   90.00
#
_symmetry.space_group_name_H-M   'P 1'
#
loop_
_entity.id
_entity.type
_entity.pdbx_description
1 polymer ?
#
loop_
_entity_poly.entity_id
_entity_poly.type
_entity_poly.pdbx_seq_one_letter_code
_entity_poly.pdbx_strand_id
1 'polypeptide(L)'
;MSRSGTLTPFARGPGGYATALGPEPYLTVAGPDRVAGTHCSFPSSTIFALQPGGHPGIIAIGANGQARRFANLPGSPTGITADSTGRFGHMLLVTARQHAATAVLAIDCAGRVHPITTGAPAMEGGIAVAPASFGRYGGDLIAPNETSGRLYAVRPDGTVVTLAMSGLPHGGDIGVESAGFVPSGFGAGGAAYLADRYSPHNRHPGTNSILRLPGPELIKAGVHPGDLLVATEGSARTIVVHCARSCTVRYIAAGLATTHAEGHIAFTGQAG
;
A
#
# COMPACT_ATOMS: atom_id res chain seq x y z
N MET A 1 13.30 1.68 15.21
CA MET A 1 14.53 2.45 14.92
C MET A 1 14.76 3.44 16.05
N SER A 2 15.96 3.52 16.59
CA SER A 2 16.32 4.53 17.59
C SER A 2 16.46 5.91 16.94
N ARG A 3 16.51 6.99 17.77
CA ARG A 3 16.80 8.35 17.27
C ARG A 3 18.18 8.46 16.60
N SER A 4 19.11 7.56 16.94
CA SER A 4 20.43 7.44 16.32
C SER A 4 20.45 6.65 15.01
N GLY A 5 19.30 6.18 14.52
CA GLY A 5 19.19 5.38 13.30
C GLY A 5 19.49 3.88 13.49
N THR A 6 19.78 3.43 14.71
CA THR A 6 20.02 2.00 14.96
C THR A 6 18.76 1.19 14.73
N LEU A 7 18.85 0.13 13.93
CA LEU A 7 17.78 -0.83 13.68
C LEU A 7 17.91 -2.00 14.66
N THR A 8 16.80 -2.36 15.28
CA THR A 8 16.67 -3.55 16.12
C THR A 8 15.48 -4.37 15.70
N PRO A 9 15.52 -5.72 15.78
CA PRO A 9 14.37 -6.56 15.51
C PRO A 9 13.19 -6.16 16.41
N PHE A 10 12.01 -5.99 15.82
CA PHE A 10 10.80 -5.54 16.53
C PHE A 10 9.79 -6.67 16.75
N ALA A 11 9.44 -7.44 15.70
CA ALA A 11 8.46 -8.50 15.81
C ALA A 11 9.07 -9.74 16.49
N ARG A 12 8.46 -10.17 17.60
CA ARG A 12 8.94 -11.25 18.49
C ARG A 12 7.81 -12.21 18.85
N GLY A 13 8.17 -13.32 19.52
CA GLY A 13 7.25 -14.27 20.14
C GLY A 13 7.05 -15.55 19.32
N PRO A 14 6.32 -16.53 19.88
CA PRO A 14 5.96 -17.76 19.19
C PRO A 14 5.17 -17.42 17.91
N GLY A 15 5.68 -17.82 16.75
CA GLY A 15 5.13 -17.44 15.46
C GLY A 15 5.49 -16.01 15.03
N GLY A 16 6.61 -15.44 15.56
CA GLY A 16 7.15 -14.14 15.18
C GLY A 16 7.16 -13.94 13.66
N TYR A 17 7.13 -12.70 13.23
CA TYR A 17 7.10 -12.36 11.82
C TYR A 17 8.45 -12.71 11.17
N ALA A 18 8.47 -13.80 10.43
CA ALA A 18 9.56 -14.17 9.56
C ALA A 18 9.03 -14.17 8.13
N THR A 19 9.59 -13.34 7.27
CA THR A 19 9.36 -13.45 5.85
C THR A 19 10.15 -14.63 5.34
N ALA A 20 9.48 -15.58 4.68
CA ALA A 20 10.20 -16.49 3.80
C ALA A 20 10.88 -15.64 2.71
N LEU A 21 12.07 -16.04 2.28
CA LEU A 21 12.68 -15.51 1.06
C LEU A 21 11.67 -15.71 -0.07
N GLY A 22 11.25 -14.63 -0.72
CA GLY A 22 10.26 -14.68 -1.80
C GLY A 22 9.28 -13.50 -1.76
N PRO A 23 7.97 -13.77 -1.75
CA PRO A 23 6.95 -12.73 -1.91
C PRO A 23 7.06 -11.61 -0.86
N GLU A 24 6.74 -10.43 -1.28
CA GLU A 24 6.87 -9.20 -0.51
C GLU A 24 5.85 -9.10 0.61
N PRO A 25 6.28 -8.76 1.82
CA PRO A 25 5.39 -8.63 2.96
C PRO A 25 4.94 -7.17 3.12
N TYR A 26 3.85 -6.80 2.51
CA TYR A 26 3.24 -5.48 2.74
C TYR A 26 2.65 -5.39 4.15
N LEU A 27 2.61 -4.18 4.68
CA LEU A 27 2.08 -3.91 6.01
C LEU A 27 1.23 -2.64 6.04
N THR A 28 0.33 -2.56 7.02
CA THR A 28 -0.48 -1.37 7.30
C THR A 28 -0.73 -1.21 8.80
N VAL A 29 -1.19 -0.03 9.18
CA VAL A 29 -1.70 0.26 10.53
C VAL A 29 -3.16 0.70 10.37
N ALA A 30 -4.07 0.08 11.11
CA ALA A 30 -5.47 0.45 11.09
C ALA A 30 -5.76 1.60 12.07
N GLY A 31 -6.74 2.43 11.73
CA GLY A 31 -7.26 3.47 12.62
C GLY A 31 -8.06 2.90 13.78
N PRO A 32 -8.40 3.73 14.79
CA PRO A 32 -9.17 3.34 15.95
C PRO A 32 -10.69 3.26 15.69
N ASP A 33 -11.13 3.53 14.49
CA ASP A 33 -12.53 3.61 14.12
C ASP A 33 -13.23 2.26 14.31
N ARG A 34 -14.52 2.32 14.66
CA ARG A 34 -15.32 1.13 14.84
C ARG A 34 -15.60 0.47 13.49
N VAL A 35 -15.32 -0.83 13.40
CA VAL A 35 -15.59 -1.61 12.19
C VAL A 35 -17.09 -1.82 12.01
N ALA A 36 -17.61 -1.47 10.84
CA ALA A 36 -19.04 -1.56 10.52
C ALA A 36 -19.57 -2.99 10.69
N GLY A 37 -20.79 -3.11 11.21
CA GLY A 37 -21.43 -4.41 11.46
C GLY A 37 -20.83 -5.19 12.63
N THR A 38 -19.91 -4.59 13.40
CA THR A 38 -19.27 -5.23 14.54
C THR A 38 -19.36 -4.37 15.82
N HIS A 39 -18.89 -4.90 16.95
CA HIS A 39 -18.72 -4.17 18.19
C HIS A 39 -17.25 -3.88 18.53
N CYS A 40 -16.34 -4.07 17.58
CA CYS A 40 -14.90 -3.90 17.80
C CYS A 40 -14.28 -2.85 16.88
N SER A 41 -13.08 -2.42 17.28
CA SER A 41 -12.12 -1.64 16.50
C SER A 41 -10.80 -2.40 16.45
N PHE A 42 -9.94 -2.05 15.51
CA PHE A 42 -8.58 -2.58 15.54
C PHE A 42 -7.81 -2.00 16.73
N PRO A 43 -6.96 -2.80 17.39
CA PRO A 43 -6.13 -2.29 18.49
C PRO A 43 -5.19 -1.20 17.97
N SER A 44 -5.13 -0.07 18.69
CA SER A 44 -4.23 1.03 18.37
C SER A 44 -2.76 0.58 18.33
N SER A 45 -1.96 1.19 17.49
CA SER A 45 -0.53 0.89 17.34
C SER A 45 -0.22 -0.57 16.96
N THR A 46 -1.17 -1.27 16.34
CA THR A 46 -0.97 -2.62 15.82
C THR A 46 -0.60 -2.54 14.34
N ILE A 47 0.51 -3.17 13.99
CA ILE A 47 0.92 -3.37 12.59
C ILE A 47 0.29 -4.66 12.11
N PHE A 48 -0.38 -4.60 10.96
CA PHE A 48 -0.88 -5.77 10.25
C PHE A 48 0.01 -6.03 9.05
N ALA A 49 0.71 -7.16 9.05
CA ALA A 49 1.66 -7.55 8.02
C ALA A 49 1.18 -8.80 7.29
N LEU A 50 1.34 -8.82 5.97
CA LEU A 50 1.01 -9.98 5.16
C LEU A 50 2.01 -11.10 5.38
N GLN A 51 1.52 -12.31 5.39
CA GLN A 51 2.32 -13.54 5.32
C GLN A 51 1.94 -14.27 4.03
N PRO A 52 2.69 -14.10 2.93
CA PRO A 52 2.33 -14.67 1.65
C PRO A 52 2.69 -16.16 1.48
N GLY A 53 3.70 -16.64 2.18
CA GLY A 53 4.19 -18.02 2.07
C GLY A 53 3.69 -18.97 3.16
N GLY A 54 3.80 -20.27 2.92
CA GLY A 54 3.40 -21.31 3.84
C GLY A 54 1.87 -21.37 4.06
N HIS A 55 1.41 -20.71 5.09
CA HIS A 55 -0.02 -20.50 5.37
C HIS A 55 -0.37 -19.04 5.14
N PRO A 56 -0.91 -18.66 3.97
CA PRO A 56 -1.22 -17.27 3.64
C PRO A 56 -2.13 -16.61 4.68
N GLY A 57 -1.86 -15.36 5.02
CA GLY A 57 -2.65 -14.67 6.03
C GLY A 57 -2.11 -13.32 6.47
N ILE A 58 -2.61 -12.87 7.61
CA ILE A 58 -2.22 -11.61 8.25
C ILE A 58 -1.66 -11.93 9.64
N ILE A 59 -0.53 -11.30 9.96
CA ILE A 59 0.07 -11.30 11.30
C ILE A 59 -0.19 -9.94 11.92
N ALA A 60 -0.74 -9.91 13.12
CA ALA A 60 -0.84 -8.70 13.94
C ALA A 60 0.38 -8.59 14.85
N ILE A 61 1.05 -7.45 14.83
CA ILE A 61 2.23 -7.14 15.63
C ILE A 61 1.88 -5.97 16.54
N GLY A 62 1.76 -6.23 17.82
CA GLY A 62 1.40 -5.21 18.82
C GLY A 62 2.54 -4.21 19.07
N ALA A 63 2.23 -3.12 19.78
CA ALA A 63 3.19 -2.06 20.11
C ALA A 63 4.44 -2.56 20.88
N ASN A 64 4.33 -3.69 21.56
CA ASN A 64 5.44 -4.35 22.26
C ASN A 64 6.24 -5.31 21.37
N GLY A 65 5.93 -5.41 20.06
CA GLY A 65 6.58 -6.30 19.10
C GLY A 65 6.09 -7.76 19.18
N GLN A 66 5.10 -8.08 20.00
CA GLN A 66 4.53 -9.43 20.03
C GLN A 66 3.69 -9.67 18.77
N ALA A 67 4.07 -10.72 18.03
CA ALA A 67 3.40 -11.13 16.80
C ALA A 67 2.45 -12.30 17.07
N ARG A 68 1.27 -12.24 16.43
CA ARG A 68 0.28 -13.33 16.47
C ARG A 68 -0.45 -13.44 15.14
N ARG A 69 -0.90 -14.63 14.82
CA ARG A 69 -1.80 -14.84 13.68
C ARG A 69 -3.09 -14.07 13.91
N PHE A 70 -3.49 -13.29 12.90
CA PHE A 70 -4.72 -12.49 12.94
C PHE A 70 -5.82 -13.09 12.06
N ALA A 71 -5.49 -13.38 10.80
CA ALA A 71 -6.43 -13.98 9.85
C ALA A 71 -5.73 -14.96 8.92
N ASN A 72 -6.47 -15.97 8.44
CA ASN A 72 -6.07 -16.81 7.31
C ASN A 72 -6.69 -16.24 6.04
N LEU A 73 -5.97 -16.25 4.94
CA LEU A 73 -6.44 -15.71 3.67
C LEU A 73 -6.52 -16.79 2.61
N PRO A 74 -7.54 -16.76 1.74
CA PRO A 74 -7.59 -17.60 0.58
C PRO A 74 -6.66 -17.02 -0.51
N GLY A 75 -5.70 -17.81 -0.99
CA GLY A 75 -4.75 -17.39 -2.01
C GLY A 75 -3.53 -16.64 -1.47
N SER A 76 -2.65 -16.20 -2.34
CA SER A 76 -1.41 -15.49 -2.00
C SER A 76 -1.70 -13.98 -1.88
N PRO A 77 -1.57 -13.36 -0.69
CA PRO A 77 -1.80 -11.93 -0.55
C PRO A 77 -0.69 -11.12 -1.21
N THR A 78 -1.09 -10.03 -1.88
CA THR A 78 -0.23 -9.18 -2.72
C THR A 78 -0.31 -7.69 -2.36
N GLY A 79 -1.15 -7.28 -1.43
CA GLY A 79 -1.25 -5.90 -0.93
C GLY A 79 -2.20 -5.81 0.24
N ILE A 80 -1.99 -4.87 1.15
CA ILE A 80 -2.85 -4.62 2.32
C ILE A 80 -2.93 -3.13 2.61
N THR A 81 -4.11 -2.64 2.95
CA THR A 81 -4.32 -1.29 3.49
C THR A 81 -5.45 -1.27 4.51
N ALA A 82 -5.56 -0.21 5.28
CA ALA A 82 -6.70 0.03 6.15
C ALA A 82 -7.65 1.04 5.50
N ASP A 83 -8.96 0.79 5.57
CA ASP A 83 -9.97 1.77 5.14
C ASP A 83 -10.09 2.89 6.17
N SER A 84 -9.46 4.03 5.89
CA SER A 84 -9.54 5.25 6.70
C SER A 84 -10.80 6.09 6.42
N THR A 85 -11.58 5.74 5.39
CA THR A 85 -12.73 6.54 4.93
C THR A 85 -14.08 6.04 5.44
N GLY A 86 -14.13 4.80 5.91
CA GLY A 86 -15.36 4.10 6.30
C GLY A 86 -16.18 3.55 5.13
N ARG A 87 -15.75 3.74 3.89
CA ARG A 87 -16.46 3.25 2.69
C ARG A 87 -16.48 1.73 2.61
N PHE A 88 -15.47 1.07 3.15
CA PHE A 88 -15.40 -0.38 3.34
C PHE A 88 -15.59 -0.76 4.82
N GLY A 89 -16.29 0.07 5.58
CA GLY A 89 -16.63 -0.20 6.97
C GLY A 89 -15.45 -0.16 7.93
N HIS A 90 -14.40 0.62 7.65
CA HIS A 90 -13.16 0.69 8.43
C HIS A 90 -12.44 -0.66 8.59
N MET A 91 -12.59 -1.56 7.61
CA MET A 91 -11.93 -2.87 7.59
C MET A 91 -10.50 -2.77 7.04
N LEU A 92 -9.71 -3.82 7.23
CA LEU A 92 -8.50 -4.02 6.44
C LEU A 92 -8.90 -4.51 5.05
N LEU A 93 -8.25 -4.01 4.02
CA LEU A 93 -8.44 -4.45 2.64
C LEU A 93 -7.19 -5.16 2.16
N VAL A 94 -7.38 -6.31 1.53
CA VAL A 94 -6.28 -7.15 1.02
C VAL A 94 -6.56 -7.53 -0.42
N THR A 95 -5.56 -7.39 -1.27
CA THR A 95 -5.53 -8.07 -2.57
C THR A 95 -4.85 -9.42 -2.41
N ALA A 96 -5.41 -10.46 -3.01
CA ALA A 96 -4.85 -11.81 -2.94
C ALA A 96 -4.97 -12.51 -4.29
N ARG A 97 -3.87 -13.04 -4.80
CA ARG A 97 -3.85 -13.80 -6.05
C ARG A 97 -4.54 -15.16 -5.84
N GLN A 98 -5.53 -15.42 -6.66
CA GLN A 98 -6.26 -16.70 -6.70
C GLN A 98 -6.29 -17.19 -8.15
N HIS A 99 -5.53 -18.22 -8.47
CA HIS A 99 -5.38 -18.73 -9.84
C HIS A 99 -4.96 -17.60 -10.82
N ALA A 100 -5.81 -17.28 -11.80
CA ALA A 100 -5.56 -16.26 -12.82
C ALA A 100 -6.15 -14.88 -12.48
N ALA A 101 -6.80 -14.73 -11.33
CA ALA A 101 -7.50 -13.50 -10.93
C ALA A 101 -7.03 -13.02 -9.56
N THR A 102 -7.39 -11.79 -9.21
CA THR A 102 -7.20 -11.23 -7.88
C THR A 102 -8.53 -11.18 -7.13
N ALA A 103 -8.54 -11.70 -5.90
CA ALA A 103 -9.59 -11.41 -4.95
C ALA A 103 -9.27 -10.12 -4.19
N VAL A 104 -10.27 -9.27 -3.98
CA VAL A 104 -10.23 -8.17 -3.02
C VAL A 104 -11.07 -8.56 -1.82
N LEU A 105 -10.46 -8.56 -0.66
CA LEU A 105 -11.00 -9.05 0.58
C LEU A 105 -11.05 -7.93 1.61
N ALA A 106 -12.15 -7.84 2.37
CA ALA A 106 -12.25 -7.01 3.56
C ALA A 106 -12.13 -7.90 4.79
N ILE A 107 -11.33 -7.48 5.77
CA ILE A 107 -11.10 -8.25 7.00
C ILE A 107 -11.52 -7.39 8.19
N ASP A 108 -12.45 -7.92 8.99
CA ASP A 108 -12.95 -7.23 10.17
C ASP A 108 -11.99 -7.31 11.37
N CYS A 109 -12.27 -6.57 12.43
CA CYS A 109 -11.47 -6.53 13.66
C CYS A 109 -11.43 -7.85 14.46
N ALA A 110 -12.26 -8.83 14.08
CA ALA A 110 -12.21 -10.20 14.61
C ALA A 110 -11.41 -11.15 13.71
N GLY A 111 -10.86 -10.65 12.58
CA GLY A 111 -10.11 -11.45 11.61
C GLY A 111 -10.99 -12.26 10.65
N ARG A 112 -12.30 -11.98 10.58
CA ARG A 112 -13.20 -12.62 9.61
C ARG A 112 -12.99 -12.00 8.24
N VAL A 113 -12.96 -12.85 7.22
CA VAL A 113 -12.72 -12.47 5.84
C VAL A 113 -14.02 -12.36 5.07
N HIS A 114 -14.26 -11.22 4.45
CA HIS A 114 -15.43 -10.89 3.65
C HIS A 114 -14.97 -10.60 2.20
N PRO A 115 -15.32 -11.42 1.20
CA PRO A 115 -14.95 -11.15 -0.17
C PRO A 115 -15.74 -9.95 -0.71
N ILE A 116 -15.02 -9.00 -1.34
CA ILE A 116 -15.59 -7.88 -2.10
C ILE A 116 -15.73 -8.29 -3.55
N THR A 117 -14.68 -8.84 -4.14
CA THR A 117 -14.68 -9.42 -5.49
C THR A 117 -13.62 -10.52 -5.59
N THR A 118 -13.84 -11.51 -6.47
CA THR A 118 -12.91 -12.64 -6.69
C THR A 118 -12.42 -12.72 -8.14
N GLY A 119 -12.88 -11.83 -9.01
CA GLY A 119 -12.57 -11.84 -10.44
C GLY A 119 -11.86 -10.57 -10.93
N ALA A 120 -11.18 -9.83 -10.04
CA ALA A 120 -10.47 -8.65 -10.43
C ALA A 120 -9.23 -8.98 -11.31
N PRO A 121 -8.78 -8.04 -12.17
CA PRO A 121 -7.47 -8.13 -12.81
C PRO A 121 -6.34 -8.27 -11.78
N ALA A 122 -5.15 -8.66 -12.22
CA ALA A 122 -3.97 -8.68 -11.35
C ALA A 122 -3.77 -7.29 -10.70
N MET A 123 -3.59 -7.30 -9.38
CA MET A 123 -3.35 -6.11 -8.54
C MET A 123 -2.38 -6.52 -7.45
N GLU A 124 -1.36 -5.70 -7.23
CA GLU A 124 -0.36 -5.96 -6.20
C GLU A 124 0.31 -4.67 -5.72
N GLY A 125 1.09 -4.78 -4.67
CA GLY A 125 1.90 -3.70 -4.14
C GLY A 125 1.18 -2.78 -3.18
N GLY A 126 1.57 -1.53 -3.18
CA GLY A 126 0.95 -0.49 -2.36
C GLY A 126 -0.45 -0.16 -2.86
N ILE A 127 -1.47 -0.66 -2.17
CA ILE A 127 -2.87 -0.31 -2.40
C ILE A 127 -3.34 0.74 -1.40
N ALA A 128 -4.29 1.61 -1.77
CA ALA A 128 -4.75 2.67 -0.88
C ALA A 128 -6.22 3.04 -1.13
N VAL A 129 -6.96 3.37 -0.06
CA VAL A 129 -8.34 3.88 -0.19
C VAL A 129 -8.30 5.37 -0.49
N ALA A 130 -9.00 5.78 -1.55
CA ALA A 130 -9.02 7.14 -2.03
C ALA A 130 -9.76 8.07 -1.03
N PRO A 131 -9.20 9.24 -0.69
CA PRO A 131 -9.92 10.23 0.10
C PRO A 131 -11.16 10.74 -0.67
N ALA A 132 -12.16 11.24 0.05
CA ALA A 132 -13.40 11.74 -0.56
C ALA A 132 -13.16 12.84 -1.61
N SER A 133 -12.04 13.57 -1.52
CA SER A 133 -11.62 14.60 -2.47
C SER A 133 -11.12 14.06 -3.82
N PHE A 134 -10.94 12.76 -3.97
CA PHE A 134 -10.40 12.14 -5.19
C PHE A 134 -11.46 11.95 -6.29
N GLY A 135 -12.25 12.98 -6.52
CA GLY A 135 -13.27 13.03 -7.55
C GLY A 135 -14.27 11.87 -7.47
N ARG A 136 -14.65 11.31 -8.63
CA ARG A 136 -15.62 10.21 -8.71
C ARG A 136 -15.14 8.88 -8.10
N TYR A 137 -13.87 8.78 -7.76
CA TYR A 137 -13.26 7.59 -7.16
C TYR A 137 -13.05 7.74 -5.65
N GLY A 138 -13.56 8.83 -5.05
CA GLY A 138 -13.49 9.04 -3.61
C GLY A 138 -14.13 7.89 -2.84
N GLY A 139 -13.34 7.27 -1.96
CA GLY A 139 -13.72 6.10 -1.18
C GLY A 139 -13.53 4.75 -1.88
N ASP A 140 -13.06 4.70 -3.14
CA ASP A 140 -12.71 3.45 -3.80
C ASP A 140 -11.31 2.98 -3.37
N LEU A 141 -11.05 1.67 -3.40
CA LEU A 141 -9.72 1.12 -3.25
C LEU A 141 -8.97 1.27 -4.57
N ILE A 142 -7.83 1.94 -4.55
CA ILE A 142 -6.95 2.08 -5.71
C ILE A 142 -5.82 1.06 -5.60
N ALA A 143 -5.61 0.32 -6.69
CA ALA A 143 -4.60 -0.72 -6.78
C ALA A 143 -3.85 -0.65 -8.12
N PRO A 144 -2.52 -0.70 -8.11
CA PRO A 144 -1.71 -0.78 -9.32
C PRO A 144 -1.70 -2.20 -9.90
N ASN A 145 -1.37 -2.28 -11.19
CA ASN A 145 -1.05 -3.52 -11.88
C ASN A 145 0.34 -3.38 -12.50
N GLU A 146 1.29 -4.02 -11.92
CA GLU A 146 2.70 -3.99 -12.30
C GLU A 146 2.90 -4.37 -13.77
N THR A 147 2.27 -5.46 -14.21
CA THR A 147 2.47 -6.03 -15.55
C THR A 147 1.93 -5.15 -16.68
N SER A 148 0.82 -4.43 -16.45
CA SER A 148 0.15 -3.63 -17.49
C SER A 148 0.32 -2.13 -17.33
N GLY A 149 0.84 -1.65 -16.23
CA GLY A 149 0.93 -0.22 -15.89
C GLY A 149 -0.43 0.45 -15.65
N ARG A 150 -1.51 -0.34 -15.49
CA ARG A 150 -2.85 0.17 -15.21
C ARG A 150 -3.04 0.43 -13.74
N LEU A 151 -3.83 1.44 -13.45
CA LEU A 151 -4.36 1.71 -12.11
C LEU A 151 -5.85 1.37 -12.12
N TYR A 152 -6.27 0.55 -11.16
CA TYR A 152 -7.66 0.15 -11.00
C TYR A 152 -8.29 0.82 -9.78
N ALA A 153 -9.58 1.07 -9.85
CA ALA A 153 -10.42 1.44 -8.71
C ALA A 153 -11.42 0.31 -8.46
N VAL A 154 -11.50 -0.15 -7.21
CA VAL A 154 -12.43 -1.17 -6.75
C VAL A 154 -13.43 -0.52 -5.80
N ARG A 155 -14.70 -0.60 -6.13
CA ARG A 155 -15.80 -0.07 -5.31
C ARG A 155 -16.18 -1.02 -4.19
N PRO A 156 -16.85 -0.52 -3.14
CA PRO A 156 -17.38 -1.38 -2.08
C PRO A 156 -18.36 -2.46 -2.55
N ASP A 157 -19.04 -2.26 -3.68
CA ASP A 157 -19.94 -3.23 -4.30
C ASP A 157 -19.24 -4.31 -5.13
N GLY A 158 -17.89 -4.27 -5.19
CA GLY A 158 -17.07 -5.21 -5.95
C GLY A 158 -16.84 -4.83 -7.42
N THR A 159 -17.45 -3.74 -7.90
CA THR A 159 -17.20 -3.23 -9.26
C THR A 159 -15.74 -2.79 -9.41
N VAL A 160 -15.08 -3.28 -10.46
CA VAL A 160 -13.71 -2.90 -10.80
C VAL A 160 -13.70 -2.09 -12.09
N VAL A 161 -13.07 -0.93 -12.06
CA VAL A 161 -12.92 -0.07 -13.23
C VAL A 161 -11.46 0.37 -13.42
N THR A 162 -11.05 0.61 -14.66
CA THR A 162 -9.75 1.24 -14.93
C THR A 162 -9.86 2.72 -14.55
N LEU A 163 -9.00 3.16 -13.63
CA LEU A 163 -8.87 4.56 -13.24
C LEU A 163 -8.05 5.34 -14.27
N ALA A 164 -6.85 4.84 -14.58
CA ALA A 164 -5.94 5.47 -15.52
C ALA A 164 -4.88 4.45 -16.03
N MET A 165 -4.20 4.84 -17.10
CA MET A 165 -2.90 4.28 -17.48
C MET A 165 -1.82 5.13 -16.83
N SER A 166 -0.84 4.50 -16.17
CA SER A 166 0.25 5.24 -15.51
C SER A 166 1.17 5.96 -16.50
N GLY A 167 1.33 5.41 -17.69
CA GLY A 167 2.32 5.88 -18.67
C GLY A 167 3.78 5.57 -18.27
N LEU A 168 3.96 4.81 -17.18
CA LEU A 168 5.25 4.39 -16.66
C LEU A 168 5.68 3.05 -17.31
N PRO A 169 6.97 2.70 -17.24
CA PRO A 169 7.42 1.34 -17.55
C PRO A 169 6.60 0.33 -16.76
N HIS A 170 6.35 -0.82 -17.37
CA HIS A 170 5.55 -1.89 -16.78
C HIS A 170 6.08 -3.26 -17.21
N GLY A 171 5.74 -4.28 -16.47
CA GLY A 171 6.27 -5.63 -16.58
C GLY A 171 6.83 -6.07 -15.24
N GLY A 172 7.07 -7.36 -15.03
CA GLY A 172 7.66 -7.87 -13.81
C GLY A 172 9.00 -7.21 -13.50
N ASP A 173 9.29 -6.97 -12.23
CA ASP A 173 10.51 -6.34 -11.68
C ASP A 173 10.77 -4.88 -12.11
N ILE A 174 9.84 -4.21 -12.80
CA ILE A 174 10.01 -2.81 -13.23
C ILE A 174 8.72 -1.99 -13.18
N GLY A 175 7.59 -2.62 -12.96
CA GLY A 175 6.27 -2.03 -13.15
C GLY A 175 5.79 -1.13 -12.01
N VAL A 176 4.53 -0.69 -12.11
CA VAL A 176 3.90 0.15 -11.08
C VAL A 176 3.49 -0.70 -9.89
N GLU A 177 4.06 -0.42 -8.74
CA GLU A 177 3.85 -1.22 -7.55
C GLU A 177 3.60 -0.41 -6.29
N SER A 178 4.21 0.75 -6.15
CA SER A 178 4.03 1.58 -4.98
C SER A 178 2.96 2.63 -5.17
N ALA A 179 2.06 2.79 -4.20
CA ALA A 179 1.06 3.85 -4.22
C ALA A 179 0.77 4.41 -2.82
N GLY A 180 0.30 5.67 -2.77
CA GLY A 180 -0.12 6.31 -1.54
C GLY A 180 -0.78 7.66 -1.80
N PHE A 181 -1.82 7.99 -1.01
CA PHE A 181 -2.49 9.29 -1.09
C PHE A 181 -1.80 10.33 -0.24
N VAL A 182 -1.61 11.51 -0.82
CA VAL A 182 -1.07 12.69 -0.13
C VAL A 182 -2.05 13.13 0.95
N PRO A 183 -1.67 13.14 2.24
CA PRO A 183 -2.59 13.46 3.32
C PRO A 183 -3.04 14.93 3.30
N SER A 184 -4.20 15.22 3.89
CA SER A 184 -4.79 16.58 3.92
C SER A 184 -3.90 17.63 4.60
N GLY A 185 -3.09 17.23 5.58
CA GLY A 185 -2.13 18.12 6.26
C GLY A 185 -0.75 18.20 5.61
N PHE A 186 -0.59 17.68 4.39
CA PHE A 186 0.71 17.70 3.70
C PHE A 186 1.09 19.13 3.29
N GLY A 187 2.34 19.51 3.55
CA GLY A 187 2.88 20.82 3.22
C GLY A 187 4.41 20.80 3.07
N ALA A 188 5.01 21.97 3.02
CA ALA A 188 6.46 22.11 2.78
C ALA A 188 7.36 21.41 3.83
N GLY A 189 6.87 21.24 5.07
CA GLY A 189 7.59 20.49 6.10
C GLY A 189 7.45 18.95 5.98
N GLY A 190 6.56 18.47 5.11
CA GLY A 190 6.33 17.06 4.89
C GLY A 190 7.33 16.39 3.93
N ALA A 191 7.19 15.09 3.78
CA ALA A 191 7.90 14.32 2.77
C ALA A 191 7.12 13.04 2.44
N ALA A 192 7.35 12.50 1.24
CA ALA A 192 6.96 11.15 0.89
C ALA A 192 8.17 10.20 1.01
N TYR A 193 7.91 8.97 1.41
CA TYR A 193 8.92 7.94 1.63
C TYR A 193 8.56 6.66 0.90
N LEU A 194 9.54 6.02 0.27
CA LEU A 194 9.43 4.73 -0.37
C LEU A 194 10.53 3.82 0.18
N ALA A 195 10.24 2.54 0.34
CA ALA A 195 11.26 1.54 0.65
C ALA A 195 12.08 1.24 -0.62
N ASP A 196 13.41 1.25 -0.51
CA ASP A 196 14.34 0.78 -1.53
C ASP A 196 14.87 -0.59 -1.08
N ARG A 197 14.14 -1.64 -1.46
CA ARG A 197 14.40 -3.00 -1.01
C ARG A 197 15.66 -3.57 -1.66
N TYR A 198 16.48 -4.25 -0.88
CA TYR A 198 17.60 -5.01 -1.42
C TYR A 198 17.11 -6.35 -1.99
N SER A 199 17.22 -6.49 -3.30
CA SER A 199 16.84 -7.67 -4.08
C SER A 199 18.04 -8.13 -4.90
N PRO A 200 18.96 -8.94 -4.33
CA PRO A 200 20.14 -9.41 -5.05
C PRO A 200 19.72 -10.22 -6.27
N HIS A 201 20.40 -10.04 -7.37
CA HIS A 201 20.14 -10.64 -8.69
C HIS A 201 18.98 -9.98 -9.47
N ASN A 202 18.27 -9.00 -8.91
CA ASN A 202 17.34 -8.17 -9.67
C ASN A 202 18.14 -7.18 -10.54
N ARG A 203 17.56 -6.77 -11.68
CA ARG A 203 18.11 -5.73 -12.54
C ARG A 203 18.20 -4.38 -11.81
N HIS A 204 17.34 -4.16 -10.85
CA HIS A 204 17.28 -3.03 -9.94
C HIS A 204 17.51 -3.54 -8.51
N PRO A 205 18.77 -3.75 -8.06
CA PRO A 205 19.03 -4.50 -6.84
C PRO A 205 18.64 -3.78 -5.55
N GLY A 206 18.33 -2.49 -5.61
CA GLY A 206 18.04 -1.69 -4.42
C GLY A 206 19.21 -1.57 -3.46
N THR A 207 19.04 -0.81 -2.40
CA THR A 207 20.11 -0.52 -1.42
C THR A 207 19.73 -0.81 0.04
N ASN A 208 18.53 -1.34 0.29
CA ASN A 208 17.96 -1.57 1.62
C ASN A 208 17.88 -0.26 2.43
N SER A 209 17.45 0.80 1.77
CA SER A 209 17.33 2.16 2.32
C SER A 209 15.88 2.69 2.22
N ILE A 210 15.69 3.91 2.66
CA ILE A 210 14.43 4.65 2.50
C ILE A 210 14.70 5.84 1.58
N LEU A 211 13.99 5.88 0.46
CA LEU A 211 13.98 7.03 -0.42
C LEU A 211 13.09 8.12 0.17
N ARG A 212 13.47 9.37 -0.02
CA ARG A 212 12.72 10.53 0.46
C ARG A 212 12.49 11.53 -0.68
N LEU A 213 11.23 11.89 -0.89
CA LEU A 213 10.82 13.00 -1.75
C LEU A 213 10.39 14.17 -0.86
N PRO A 214 11.17 15.29 -0.81
CA PRO A 214 10.88 16.42 0.05
C PRO A 214 9.58 17.13 -0.32
N GLY A 215 8.83 17.62 0.68
CA GLY A 215 7.58 18.35 0.48
C GLY A 215 7.71 19.56 -0.45
N PRO A 216 8.73 20.44 -0.31
CA PRO A 216 8.91 21.57 -1.21
C PRO A 216 9.04 21.16 -2.67
N GLU A 217 9.75 20.08 -2.96
CA GLU A 217 9.92 19.57 -4.32
C GLU A 217 8.63 18.98 -4.88
N LEU A 218 7.88 18.23 -4.05
CA LEU A 218 6.57 17.70 -4.43
C LEU A 218 5.57 18.84 -4.72
N ILE A 219 5.52 19.86 -3.86
CA ILE A 219 4.67 21.04 -4.07
C ILE A 219 5.07 21.79 -5.35
N LYS A 220 6.36 22.02 -5.57
CA LYS A 220 6.89 22.63 -6.80
C LYS A 220 6.52 21.80 -8.04
N ALA A 221 6.52 20.50 -7.89
CA ALA A 221 6.01 19.58 -8.91
C ALA A 221 4.48 19.58 -9.01
N GLY A 222 3.74 20.40 -8.26
CA GLY A 222 2.29 20.55 -8.28
C GLY A 222 1.55 19.35 -7.69
N VAL A 223 2.11 18.71 -6.70
CA VAL A 223 1.43 17.70 -5.87
C VAL A 223 0.62 18.42 -4.79
N HIS A 224 -0.63 18.02 -4.63
CA HIS A 224 -1.57 18.60 -3.67
C HIS A 224 -2.12 17.54 -2.71
N PRO A 225 -2.60 17.94 -1.51
CA PRO A 225 -3.36 17.04 -0.66
C PRO A 225 -4.51 16.36 -1.41
N GLY A 226 -4.66 15.07 -1.21
CA GLY A 226 -5.66 14.25 -1.89
C GLY A 226 -5.23 13.65 -3.23
N ASP A 227 -4.08 14.05 -3.78
CA ASP A 227 -3.51 13.42 -4.97
C ASP A 227 -2.96 12.02 -4.63
N LEU A 228 -2.94 11.14 -5.63
CA LEU A 228 -2.30 9.83 -5.53
C LEU A 228 -0.88 9.91 -6.12
N LEU A 229 0.12 9.53 -5.35
CA LEU A 229 1.44 9.21 -5.88
C LEU A 229 1.51 7.73 -6.23
N VAL A 230 2.13 7.41 -7.36
CA VAL A 230 2.38 6.04 -7.81
C VAL A 230 3.82 5.96 -8.31
N ALA A 231 4.54 4.91 -7.91
CA ALA A 231 5.91 4.69 -8.34
C ALA A 231 6.10 3.30 -8.93
N THR A 232 7.08 3.18 -9.83
CA THR A 232 7.53 1.89 -10.35
C THR A 232 8.49 1.23 -9.37
N GLU A 233 8.50 -0.09 -9.35
CA GLU A 233 9.52 -0.90 -8.70
C GLU A 233 10.91 -0.52 -9.22
N GLY A 234 11.14 -0.70 -10.51
CA GLY A 234 12.42 -0.32 -11.12
C GLY A 234 12.61 1.20 -11.22
N SER A 235 13.67 1.71 -10.59
CA SER A 235 14.10 3.11 -10.60
C SER A 235 13.16 4.09 -9.89
N ALA A 236 12.16 3.65 -9.15
CA ALA A 236 11.20 4.49 -8.42
C ALA A 236 10.66 5.67 -9.27
N ARG A 237 10.34 5.42 -10.55
CA ARG A 237 9.77 6.45 -11.42
C ARG A 237 8.38 6.79 -10.91
N THR A 238 8.19 8.03 -10.50
CA THR A 238 7.01 8.46 -9.75
C THR A 238 6.16 9.42 -10.58
N ILE A 239 4.86 9.16 -10.57
CA ILE A 239 3.81 10.04 -11.11
C ILE A 239 2.91 10.56 -9.99
N VAL A 240 2.26 11.68 -10.26
CA VAL A 240 1.09 12.15 -9.54
C VAL A 240 -0.16 11.94 -10.39
N VAL A 241 -1.20 11.43 -9.76
CA VAL A 241 -2.54 11.30 -10.35
C VAL A 241 -3.49 12.22 -9.57
N HIS A 242 -4.06 13.17 -10.28
CA HIS A 242 -5.09 14.07 -9.76
C HIS A 242 -6.42 13.73 -10.40
N CYS A 243 -7.46 13.47 -9.62
CA CYS A 243 -8.80 13.17 -10.12
C CYS A 243 -9.83 14.20 -9.61
N ALA A 244 -10.58 14.79 -10.54
CA ALA A 244 -11.77 15.57 -10.31
C ALA A 244 -12.93 14.96 -11.12
N ARG A 245 -13.39 15.61 -12.20
CA ARG A 245 -14.31 15.00 -13.18
C ARG A 245 -13.63 13.94 -14.04
N SER A 246 -12.37 14.15 -14.36
CA SER A 246 -11.46 13.22 -15.03
C SER A 246 -10.15 13.16 -14.28
N CYS A 247 -9.36 12.11 -14.51
CA CYS A 247 -8.03 11.98 -13.93
C CYS A 247 -6.96 12.46 -14.90
N THR A 248 -5.99 13.17 -14.37
CA THR A 248 -4.76 13.56 -15.08
C THR A 248 -3.57 12.84 -14.44
N VAL A 249 -2.63 12.41 -15.26
CA VAL A 249 -1.42 11.71 -14.85
C VAL A 249 -0.21 12.54 -15.27
N ARG A 250 0.72 12.77 -14.35
CA ARG A 250 1.90 13.56 -14.61
C ARG A 250 3.13 12.98 -13.93
N TYR A 251 4.21 12.85 -14.68
CA TYR A 251 5.52 12.43 -14.18
C TYR A 251 6.15 13.51 -13.28
N ILE A 252 6.73 13.13 -12.15
CA ILE A 252 7.29 14.07 -11.18
C ILE A 252 8.71 13.76 -10.73
N ALA A 253 9.13 12.49 -10.64
CA ALA A 253 10.44 12.12 -10.12
C ALA A 253 10.90 10.73 -10.58
N ALA A 254 12.20 10.47 -10.44
CA ALA A 254 12.80 9.15 -10.50
C ALA A 254 13.85 9.00 -9.40
N GLY A 255 14.04 7.77 -8.92
CA GLY A 255 15.19 7.36 -8.15
C GLY A 255 16.40 7.05 -9.03
N LEU A 256 17.44 6.48 -8.44
CA LEU A 256 18.60 5.97 -9.18
C LEU A 256 18.19 4.76 -10.05
N ALA A 257 18.96 4.49 -11.09
CA ALA A 257 18.70 3.35 -11.98
C ALA A 257 18.70 2.00 -11.23
N THR A 258 19.42 1.90 -10.13
CA THR A 258 19.51 0.70 -9.29
C THR A 258 18.41 0.58 -8.23
N THR A 259 17.55 1.59 -8.08
CA THR A 259 16.49 1.60 -7.07
C THR A 259 15.47 0.51 -7.33
N HIS A 260 15.01 -0.13 -6.25
CA HIS A 260 13.99 -1.16 -6.21
C HIS A 260 12.91 -0.73 -5.19
N ALA A 261 11.96 0.08 -5.66
CA ALA A 261 10.95 0.67 -4.78
C ALA A 261 9.74 -0.24 -4.64
N GLU A 262 9.39 -0.57 -3.40
CA GLU A 262 8.28 -1.44 -3.10
C GLU A 262 7.37 -0.92 -2.00
N GLY A 263 6.14 -1.40 -1.99
CA GLY A 263 5.18 -1.17 -0.92
C GLY A 263 4.42 0.14 -1.03
N HIS A 264 3.99 0.63 0.13
CA HIS A 264 3.26 1.89 0.20
C HIS A 264 4.19 3.08 0.07
N ILE A 265 3.69 4.14 -0.57
CA ILE A 265 4.27 5.48 -0.40
C ILE A 265 3.71 6.03 0.90
N ALA A 266 4.57 6.16 1.91
CA ALA A 266 4.23 6.73 3.20
C ALA A 266 4.49 8.24 3.23
N PHE A 267 3.72 8.97 4.02
CA PHE A 267 3.88 10.43 4.13
C PHE A 267 4.08 10.85 5.57
N THR A 268 4.88 11.89 5.76
CA THR A 268 4.84 12.68 6.98
C THR A 268 4.12 13.99 6.68
N GLY A 269 3.24 14.42 7.60
CA GLY A 269 2.64 15.75 7.58
C GLY A 269 3.65 16.81 8.04
N GLN A 270 3.22 18.08 8.11
CA GLN A 270 3.94 19.08 8.90
C GLN A 270 3.96 18.60 10.36
N ALA A 271 5.14 18.57 10.97
CA ALA A 271 5.20 18.55 12.42
C ALA A 271 4.52 19.84 12.90
N GLY A 272 3.39 19.71 13.61
CA GLY A 272 2.73 20.82 14.28
C GLY A 272 3.63 21.39 15.38
#